data_5e83d7db83e07abe73f88642916d59ca
#
_entry.id   5e83d7db83e07abe73f88642916d59ca
#
_cell.length_a   1.000
_cell.length_b   1.000
_cell.length_c   1.000
_cell.angle_alpha   90.00
_cell.angle_beta   90.00
_cell.angle_gamma   90.00
#
_symmetry.space_group_name_H-M   'P 1'
#
loop_
_entity.id
_entity.type
_entity.pdbx_description
1 polymer ?
#
loop_
_entity_poly.entity_id
_entity_poly.type
_entity_poly.pdbx_seq_one_letter_code
_entity_poly.pdbx_strand_id
1 'polypeptide(L)'
;MNQTYGRLVSRAAIAATAMASALLLIKIFAWWYTGSVSILAALVDSLVDIAASLTNLLVVRYSLQPADDEHTFGHGKAESLAALAQSMFISGSALFLFLTSIQNLIKPTPMNDPGVGIGVTVIALICTIILVTFQRWVVRKTQSQAVRADMLHYQSDVMMNGAILIALGLSWYGWHRADALFALGIGIYILYSALRMGYEAVQSLLDRALPDAERQEIIDIVTSWPGVSGAHDLRTRQSGPTRFIQIHLEMEDNLPLVQAHFVADQLEQAILQRFPGSDVIIHQDPCSVVPREGRKFELV
;
A
#
# COMPACT_ATOMS: atom_id res chain seq x y z
N MET A 1 15.73 6.04 -9.99
CA MET A 1 14.86 5.84 -8.80
C MET A 1 14.68 7.18 -8.08
N ASN A 2 13.45 7.58 -7.80
CA ASN A 2 13.18 8.86 -7.12
C ASN A 2 13.71 8.79 -5.67
N GLN A 3 14.82 9.46 -5.38
CA GLN A 3 15.47 9.44 -4.04
C GLN A 3 14.51 9.87 -2.91
N THR A 4 13.51 10.69 -3.23
CA THR A 4 12.51 11.13 -2.26
C THR A 4 11.54 10.00 -1.91
N TYR A 5 11.11 9.19 -2.90
CA TYR A 5 10.29 8.01 -2.68
C TYR A 5 10.96 7.03 -1.72
N GLY A 6 12.16 6.54 -2.06
CA GLY A 6 12.88 5.56 -1.25
C GLY A 6 13.15 6.04 0.18
N ARG A 7 13.52 7.32 0.36
CA ARG A 7 13.73 7.90 1.68
C ARG A 7 12.46 7.94 2.52
N LEU A 8 11.33 8.32 1.95
CA LEU A 8 10.06 8.41 2.68
C LEU A 8 9.53 7.03 3.06
N VAL A 9 9.55 6.08 2.13
CA VAL A 9 9.08 4.71 2.36
C VAL A 9 9.94 4.00 3.41
N SER A 10 11.28 4.10 3.31
CA SER A 10 12.20 3.55 4.32
C SER A 10 12.00 4.18 5.70
N ARG A 11 11.80 5.51 5.78
CA ARG A 11 11.54 6.19 7.06
C ARG A 11 10.23 5.74 7.68
N ALA A 12 9.18 5.51 6.88
CA ALA A 12 7.91 4.99 7.39
C ALA A 12 8.07 3.59 7.98
N ALA A 13 8.76 2.69 7.28
CA ALA A 13 9.01 1.33 7.75
C ALA A 13 9.90 1.31 9.02
N ILE A 14 10.95 2.14 9.07
CA ILE A 14 11.80 2.29 10.27
C ILE A 14 10.99 2.83 11.44
N ALA A 15 10.16 3.86 11.22
CA ALA A 15 9.32 4.44 12.26
C ALA A 15 8.33 3.41 12.83
N ALA A 16 7.71 2.59 11.97
CA ALA A 16 6.83 1.50 12.37
C ALA A 16 7.56 0.46 13.24
N THR A 17 8.71 -0.03 12.76
CA THR A 17 9.52 -1.01 13.49
C THR A 17 10.02 -0.44 14.84
N ALA A 18 10.45 0.82 14.88
CA ALA A 18 10.86 1.49 16.11
C ALA A 18 9.69 1.63 17.10
N MET A 19 8.51 1.98 16.62
CA MET A 19 7.30 2.10 17.42
C MET A 19 6.88 0.74 17.97
N ALA A 20 6.81 -0.31 17.13
CA ALA A 20 6.50 -1.67 17.58
C ALA A 20 7.49 -2.15 18.65
N SER A 21 8.78 -1.88 18.46
CA SER A 21 9.82 -2.20 19.45
C SER A 21 9.63 -1.46 20.77
N ALA A 22 9.30 -0.17 20.73
CA ALA A 22 9.06 0.65 21.91
C ALA A 22 7.82 0.15 22.68
N LEU A 23 6.71 -0.13 21.97
CA LEU A 23 5.50 -0.66 22.58
C LEU A 23 5.71 -2.05 23.18
N LEU A 24 6.49 -2.91 22.54
CA LEU A 24 6.86 -4.21 23.08
C LEU A 24 7.66 -4.05 24.38
N LEU A 25 8.67 -3.18 24.43
CA LEU A 25 9.46 -2.93 25.63
C LEU A 25 8.61 -2.39 26.79
N ILE A 26 7.70 -1.46 26.50
CA ILE A 26 6.75 -0.93 27.51
C ILE A 26 5.87 -2.06 28.08
N LYS A 27 5.36 -2.95 27.23
CA LYS A 27 4.51 -4.08 27.65
C LYS A 27 5.30 -5.14 28.41
N ILE A 28 6.58 -5.41 28.05
CA ILE A 28 7.46 -6.30 28.81
C ILE A 28 7.66 -5.75 30.22
N PHE A 29 8.00 -4.45 30.34
CA PHE A 29 8.21 -3.81 31.64
C PHE A 29 6.93 -3.80 32.49
N ALA A 30 5.78 -3.47 31.88
CA ALA A 30 4.49 -3.47 32.55
C ALA A 30 4.10 -4.88 33.03
N TRP A 31 4.34 -5.93 32.24
CA TRP A 31 4.09 -7.31 32.64
C TRP A 31 5.05 -7.76 33.77
N TRP A 32 6.32 -7.43 33.65
CA TRP A 32 7.30 -7.76 34.71
C TRP A 32 6.94 -7.11 36.06
N TYR A 33 6.43 -5.88 36.02
CA TYR A 33 6.02 -5.16 37.24
C TYR A 33 4.71 -5.63 37.83
N THR A 34 3.73 -6.01 37.01
CA THR A 34 2.35 -6.32 37.46
C THR A 34 2.06 -7.80 37.57
N GLY A 35 2.77 -8.67 36.84
CA GLY A 35 2.45 -10.09 36.70
C GLY A 35 1.09 -10.37 36.04
N SER A 36 0.45 -9.37 35.43
CA SER A 36 -0.91 -9.48 34.87
C SER A 36 -0.96 -10.36 33.62
N VAL A 37 -1.87 -11.34 33.61
CA VAL A 37 -2.11 -12.24 32.45
C VAL A 37 -2.66 -11.45 31.25
N SER A 38 -3.45 -10.40 31.49
CA SER A 38 -3.97 -9.55 30.42
C SER A 38 -2.85 -8.77 29.71
N ILE A 39 -1.87 -8.28 30.48
CA ILE A 39 -0.68 -7.62 29.88
C ILE A 39 0.20 -8.64 29.17
N LEU A 40 0.30 -9.88 29.65
CA LEU A 40 1.01 -10.96 28.94
C LEU A 40 0.35 -11.26 27.59
N ALA A 41 -0.99 -11.32 27.51
CA ALA A 41 -1.68 -11.48 26.23
C ALA A 41 -1.39 -10.31 25.27
N ALA A 42 -1.46 -9.07 25.76
CA ALA A 42 -1.10 -7.89 24.95
C ALA A 42 0.38 -7.87 24.52
N LEU A 43 1.27 -8.50 25.28
CA LEU A 43 2.68 -8.66 24.93
C LEU A 43 2.85 -9.65 23.75
N VAL A 44 2.11 -10.76 23.74
CA VAL A 44 2.09 -11.71 22.62
C VAL A 44 1.65 -11.03 21.34
N ASP A 45 0.58 -10.21 21.38
CA ASP A 45 0.15 -9.43 20.21
C ASP A 45 1.28 -8.51 19.71
N SER A 46 2.00 -7.83 20.63
CA SER A 46 3.12 -6.97 20.22
C SER A 46 4.34 -7.72 19.67
N LEU A 47 4.52 -9.00 19.98
CA LEU A 47 5.51 -9.84 19.30
C LEU A 47 5.12 -10.11 17.85
N VAL A 48 3.84 -10.27 17.56
CA VAL A 48 3.33 -10.40 16.19
C VAL A 48 3.50 -9.09 15.43
N ASP A 49 3.18 -7.96 16.06
CA ASP A 49 3.33 -6.62 15.48
C ASP A 49 4.77 -6.33 15.06
N ILE A 50 5.75 -6.62 15.95
CA ILE A 50 7.16 -6.39 15.61
C ILE A 50 7.63 -7.32 14.49
N ALA A 51 7.19 -8.58 14.45
CA ALA A 51 7.50 -9.50 13.37
C ALA A 51 6.94 -9.00 12.03
N ALA A 52 5.71 -8.51 12.01
CA ALA A 52 5.08 -7.93 10.82
C ALA A 52 5.82 -6.67 10.35
N SER A 53 6.13 -5.73 11.26
CA SER A 53 6.84 -4.49 10.94
C SER A 53 8.29 -4.74 10.48
N LEU A 54 8.98 -5.72 11.06
CA LEU A 54 10.33 -6.09 10.63
C LEU A 54 10.30 -6.71 9.23
N THR A 55 9.33 -7.59 8.96
CA THR A 55 9.13 -8.18 7.63
C THR A 55 8.86 -7.08 6.61
N ASN A 56 7.96 -6.14 6.92
CA ASN A 56 7.67 -5.00 6.04
C ASN A 56 8.92 -4.13 5.78
N LEU A 57 9.75 -3.87 6.81
CA LEU A 57 11.00 -3.15 6.66
C LEU A 57 11.99 -3.87 5.72
N LEU A 58 12.11 -5.19 5.84
CA LEU A 58 12.97 -5.99 4.97
C LEU A 58 12.48 -5.97 3.52
N VAL A 59 11.17 -6.13 3.30
CA VAL A 59 10.58 -6.07 1.97
C VAL A 59 10.72 -4.68 1.34
N VAL A 60 10.48 -3.62 2.11
CA VAL A 60 10.70 -2.25 1.63
C VAL A 60 12.16 -2.04 1.22
N ARG A 61 13.12 -2.53 2.00
CA ARG A 61 14.54 -2.44 1.61
C ARG A 61 14.85 -3.22 0.34
N TYR A 62 14.28 -4.41 0.20
CA TYR A 62 14.44 -5.25 -0.99
C TYR A 62 13.79 -4.61 -2.22
N SER A 63 12.58 -4.08 -2.10
CA SER A 63 11.87 -3.44 -3.22
C SER A 63 12.56 -2.19 -3.76
N LEU A 64 13.39 -1.54 -2.94
CA LEU A 64 14.15 -0.35 -3.32
C LEU A 64 15.52 -0.68 -3.95
N GLN A 65 15.90 -1.94 -4.06
CA GLN A 65 17.12 -2.33 -4.77
C GLN A 65 16.97 -2.05 -6.27
N PRO A 66 18.01 -1.54 -6.91
CA PRO A 66 18.00 -1.34 -8.36
C PRO A 66 17.87 -2.66 -9.10
N ALA A 67 17.64 -2.57 -10.41
CA ALA A 67 17.72 -3.72 -11.30
C ALA A 67 19.09 -4.39 -11.22
N ASP A 68 19.11 -5.72 -11.29
CA ASP A 68 20.28 -6.58 -11.34
C ASP A 68 20.16 -7.62 -12.47
N ASP A 69 21.11 -8.52 -12.58
CA ASP A 69 21.15 -9.53 -13.66
C ASP A 69 19.98 -10.53 -13.57
N GLU A 70 19.44 -10.80 -12.39
CA GLU A 70 18.30 -11.70 -12.19
C GLU A 70 16.95 -10.97 -12.30
N HIS A 71 16.89 -9.69 -11.88
CA HIS A 71 15.70 -8.86 -11.85
C HIS A 71 15.90 -7.59 -12.66
N THR A 72 15.99 -7.72 -13.98
CA THR A 72 16.33 -6.63 -14.92
C THR A 72 15.34 -5.46 -14.91
N PHE A 73 14.10 -5.66 -14.44
CA PHE A 73 13.10 -4.60 -14.23
C PHE A 73 13.06 -4.08 -12.79
N GLY A 74 14.04 -4.47 -11.95
CA GLY A 74 14.13 -4.11 -10.54
C GLY A 74 13.17 -4.89 -9.64
N HIS A 75 13.19 -4.57 -8.35
CA HIS A 75 12.53 -5.32 -7.29
C HIS A 75 11.19 -4.71 -6.84
N GLY A 76 10.68 -3.70 -7.55
CA GLY A 76 9.52 -2.90 -7.13
C GLY A 76 8.26 -3.71 -6.84
N LYS A 77 8.01 -4.83 -7.53
CA LYS A 77 6.86 -5.72 -7.28
C LYS A 77 6.88 -6.41 -5.92
N ALA A 78 8.02 -6.44 -5.21
CA ALA A 78 8.09 -6.94 -3.85
C ALA A 78 7.15 -6.17 -2.90
N GLU A 79 6.90 -4.88 -3.12
CA GLU A 79 5.90 -4.12 -2.35
C GLU A 79 4.49 -4.69 -2.52
N SER A 80 4.09 -5.03 -3.74
CA SER A 80 2.77 -5.60 -4.02
C SER A 80 2.63 -7.00 -3.41
N LEU A 81 3.69 -7.80 -3.45
CA LEU A 81 3.72 -9.12 -2.82
C LEU A 81 3.57 -9.01 -1.28
N ALA A 82 4.28 -8.07 -0.65
CA ALA A 82 4.15 -7.81 0.78
C ALA A 82 2.74 -7.32 1.14
N ALA A 83 2.18 -6.39 0.34
CA ALA A 83 0.83 -5.89 0.56
C ALA A 83 -0.21 -7.02 0.44
N LEU A 84 -0.03 -7.96 -0.50
CA LEU A 84 -0.88 -9.14 -0.63
C LEU A 84 -0.77 -10.04 0.61
N ALA A 85 0.44 -10.38 1.04
CA ALA A 85 0.65 -11.21 2.22
C ALA A 85 0.05 -10.56 3.48
N GLN A 86 0.26 -9.26 3.68
CA GLN A 86 -0.28 -8.53 4.81
C GLN A 86 -1.81 -8.41 4.75
N SER A 87 -2.40 -8.26 3.56
CA SER A 87 -3.85 -8.25 3.39
C SER A 87 -4.49 -9.57 3.80
N MET A 88 -3.85 -10.71 3.50
CA MET A 88 -4.30 -12.03 3.94
C MET A 88 -4.26 -12.16 5.46
N PHE A 89 -3.17 -11.70 6.08
CA PHE A 89 -3.01 -11.71 7.53
C PHE A 89 -4.09 -10.86 8.23
N ILE A 90 -4.27 -9.61 7.76
CA ILE A 90 -5.30 -8.70 8.30
C ILE A 90 -6.70 -9.27 8.08
N SER A 91 -6.98 -9.90 6.92
CA SER A 91 -8.28 -10.53 6.65
C SER A 91 -8.56 -11.69 7.62
N GLY A 92 -7.55 -12.52 7.90
CA GLY A 92 -7.67 -13.58 8.89
C GLY A 92 -7.97 -13.06 10.30
N SER A 93 -7.25 -12.03 10.73
CA SER A 93 -7.46 -11.35 12.03
C SER A 93 -8.84 -10.71 12.11
N ALA A 94 -9.29 -10.03 11.04
CA ALA A 94 -10.62 -9.42 10.98
C ALA A 94 -11.74 -10.46 11.02
N LEU A 95 -11.58 -11.60 10.35
CA LEU A 95 -12.53 -12.71 10.40
C LEU A 95 -12.59 -13.32 11.81
N PHE A 96 -11.46 -13.53 12.44
CA PHE A 96 -11.40 -13.99 13.83
C PHE A 96 -12.11 -13.03 14.78
N LEU A 97 -11.85 -11.73 14.66
CA LEU A 97 -12.54 -10.68 15.40
C LEU A 97 -14.05 -10.72 15.19
N PHE A 98 -14.48 -10.83 13.93
CA PHE A 98 -15.90 -10.91 13.56
C PHE A 98 -16.60 -12.12 14.26
N LEU A 99 -15.98 -13.30 14.17
CA LEU A 99 -16.52 -14.51 14.80
C LEU A 99 -16.59 -14.40 16.34
N THR A 100 -15.52 -13.88 16.96
CA THR A 100 -15.45 -13.66 18.41
C THR A 100 -16.49 -12.63 18.87
N SER A 101 -16.70 -11.57 18.10
CA SER A 101 -17.72 -10.54 18.38
C SER A 101 -19.14 -11.13 18.36
N ILE A 102 -19.45 -11.99 17.41
CA ILE A 102 -20.74 -12.71 17.37
C ILE A 102 -20.89 -13.61 18.60
N GLN A 103 -19.85 -14.35 18.98
CA GLN A 103 -19.91 -15.19 20.19
C GLN A 103 -20.15 -14.36 21.44
N ASN A 104 -19.49 -13.20 21.59
CA ASN A 104 -19.69 -12.28 22.71
C ASN A 104 -21.09 -11.62 22.75
N LEU A 105 -21.71 -11.41 21.56
CA LEU A 105 -23.10 -10.95 21.50
C LEU A 105 -24.08 -11.99 22.03
N ILE A 106 -23.83 -13.29 21.74
CA ILE A 106 -24.70 -14.40 22.16
C ILE A 106 -24.46 -14.75 23.64
N LYS A 107 -23.19 -14.77 24.07
CA LYS A 107 -22.75 -15.09 25.42
C LYS A 107 -21.78 -14.01 25.92
N PRO A 108 -22.32 -12.92 26.54
CA PRO A 108 -21.48 -11.84 27.05
C PRO A 108 -20.52 -12.36 28.14
N THR A 109 -19.23 -12.11 27.95
CA THR A 109 -18.20 -12.39 28.95
C THR A 109 -17.91 -11.12 29.74
N PRO A 110 -17.93 -11.17 31.08
CA PRO A 110 -17.61 -9.99 31.89
C PRO A 110 -16.15 -9.59 31.70
N MET A 111 -15.87 -8.29 31.55
CA MET A 111 -14.51 -7.76 31.52
C MET A 111 -13.87 -7.86 32.91
N ASN A 112 -12.70 -8.51 33.00
CA ASN A 112 -11.92 -8.60 34.22
C ASN A 112 -11.00 -7.38 34.34
N ASP A 113 -11.01 -6.74 35.48
CA ASP A 113 -10.16 -5.68 36.06
C ASP A 113 -9.47 -4.71 35.06
N PRO A 114 -9.97 -3.49 34.88
CA PRO A 114 -9.46 -2.54 33.86
C PRO A 114 -8.28 -1.65 34.31
N GLY A 115 -7.81 -1.69 35.57
CA GLY A 115 -7.04 -0.59 36.17
C GLY A 115 -5.69 -0.25 35.48
N VAL A 116 -4.74 -1.17 35.45
CA VAL A 116 -3.38 -0.89 34.93
C VAL A 116 -3.32 -0.99 33.38
N GLY A 117 -4.18 -1.83 32.80
CA GLY A 117 -4.29 -2.01 31.35
C GLY A 117 -4.67 -0.72 30.60
N ILE A 118 -5.51 0.14 31.21
CA ILE A 118 -5.98 1.39 30.59
C ILE A 118 -4.83 2.35 30.31
N GLY A 119 -3.91 2.54 31.25
CA GLY A 119 -2.79 3.45 31.06
C GLY A 119 -1.88 3.05 29.90
N VAL A 120 -1.52 1.75 29.83
CA VAL A 120 -0.72 1.20 28.72
C VAL A 120 -1.46 1.30 27.38
N THR A 121 -2.77 1.01 27.36
CA THR A 121 -3.60 1.12 26.16
C THR A 121 -3.70 2.57 25.66
N VAL A 122 -3.86 3.54 26.54
CA VAL A 122 -3.93 4.97 26.15
C VAL A 122 -2.59 5.43 25.57
N ILE A 123 -1.47 5.07 26.19
CA ILE A 123 -0.14 5.40 25.64
C ILE A 123 0.06 4.74 24.28
N ALA A 124 -0.25 3.46 24.16
CA ALA A 124 -0.16 2.74 22.88
C ALA A 124 -1.03 3.40 21.81
N LEU A 125 -2.26 3.77 22.13
CA LEU A 125 -3.21 4.42 21.22
C LEU A 125 -2.66 5.76 20.70
N ILE A 126 -2.14 6.62 21.59
CA ILE A 126 -1.56 7.92 21.21
C ILE A 126 -0.36 7.70 20.27
N CYS A 127 0.55 6.81 20.62
CA CYS A 127 1.72 6.49 19.83
C CYS A 127 1.33 5.95 18.44
N THR A 128 0.36 5.05 18.38
CA THR A 128 -0.11 4.46 17.12
C THR A 128 -0.84 5.49 16.24
N ILE A 129 -1.62 6.43 16.82
CA ILE A 129 -2.24 7.54 16.08
C ILE A 129 -1.18 8.42 15.41
N ILE A 130 -0.10 8.74 16.12
CA ILE A 130 1.02 9.53 15.58
C ILE A 130 1.64 8.78 14.39
N LEU A 131 1.93 7.49 14.56
CA LEU A 131 2.49 6.65 13.49
C LEU A 131 1.58 6.59 12.27
N VAL A 132 0.29 6.28 12.44
CA VAL A 132 -0.70 6.19 11.36
C VAL A 132 -0.84 7.53 10.62
N THR A 133 -0.80 8.65 11.35
CA THR A 133 -0.85 9.98 10.74
C THR A 133 0.37 10.24 9.87
N PHE A 134 1.56 9.88 10.34
CA PHE A 134 2.79 9.95 9.57
C PHE A 134 2.77 9.03 8.34
N GLN A 135 2.38 7.77 8.52
CA GLN A 135 2.26 6.81 7.41
C GLN A 135 1.24 7.26 6.37
N ARG A 136 0.09 7.83 6.78
CA ARG A 136 -0.91 8.40 5.87
C ARG A 136 -0.34 9.54 5.03
N TRP A 137 0.48 10.39 5.62
CA TRP A 137 1.18 11.45 4.88
C TRP A 137 2.17 10.85 3.86
N VAL A 138 2.95 9.84 4.25
CA VAL A 138 3.88 9.14 3.35
C VAL A 138 3.12 8.47 2.20
N VAL A 139 2.05 7.71 2.48
CA VAL A 139 1.23 7.04 1.45
C VAL A 139 0.67 8.04 0.45
N ARG A 140 0.18 9.20 0.90
CA ARG A 140 -0.31 10.25 -0.02
C ARG A 140 0.77 10.78 -0.95
N LYS A 141 2.03 10.78 -0.52
CA LYS A 141 3.18 11.29 -1.30
C LYS A 141 3.80 10.23 -2.22
N THR A 142 3.76 8.97 -1.82
CA THR A 142 4.50 7.89 -2.47
C THR A 142 3.61 6.87 -3.17
N GLN A 143 2.36 6.75 -2.75
CA GLN A 143 1.43 5.67 -3.16
C GLN A 143 2.00 4.25 -2.92
N SER A 144 2.99 4.10 -2.01
CA SER A 144 3.61 2.82 -1.68
C SER A 144 2.58 1.84 -1.10
N GLN A 145 2.49 0.67 -1.72
CA GLN A 145 1.58 -0.39 -1.30
C GLN A 145 2.02 -1.02 0.02
N ALA A 146 3.33 -1.19 0.24
CA ALA A 146 3.88 -1.73 1.47
C ALA A 146 3.58 -0.82 2.68
N VAL A 147 3.80 0.50 2.56
CA VAL A 147 3.48 1.45 3.64
C VAL A 147 1.97 1.53 3.87
N ARG A 148 1.16 1.43 2.82
CA ARG A 148 -0.30 1.41 2.94
C ARG A 148 -0.81 0.19 3.68
N ALA A 149 -0.22 -0.99 3.43
CA ALA A 149 -0.56 -2.23 4.11
C ALA A 149 -0.22 -2.16 5.61
N ASP A 150 0.96 -1.68 5.94
CA ASP A 150 1.42 -1.47 7.31
C ASP A 150 0.54 -0.42 8.04
N MET A 151 0.20 0.68 7.37
CA MET A 151 -0.73 1.69 7.88
C MET A 151 -2.12 1.10 8.19
N LEU A 152 -2.65 0.21 7.34
CA LEU A 152 -3.94 -0.42 7.57
C LEU A 152 -3.92 -1.32 8.81
N HIS A 153 -2.83 -2.04 9.04
CA HIS A 153 -2.63 -2.84 10.24
C HIS A 153 -2.71 -1.96 11.50
N TYR A 154 -1.87 -0.92 11.61
CA TYR A 154 -1.90 0.00 12.75
C TYR A 154 -3.20 0.81 12.87
N GLN A 155 -3.86 1.13 11.77
CA GLN A 155 -5.18 1.75 11.80
C GLN A 155 -6.23 0.82 12.42
N SER A 156 -6.13 -0.48 12.18
CA SER A 156 -7.00 -1.48 12.83
C SER A 156 -6.80 -1.48 14.34
N ASP A 157 -5.55 -1.41 14.79
CA ASP A 157 -5.21 -1.35 16.22
C ASP A 157 -5.76 -0.08 16.88
N VAL A 158 -5.64 1.08 16.20
CA VAL A 158 -6.26 2.35 16.69
C VAL A 158 -7.76 2.22 16.83
N MET A 159 -8.44 1.63 15.85
CA MET A 159 -9.89 1.44 15.88
C MET A 159 -10.31 0.49 16.99
N MET A 160 -9.59 -0.63 17.16
CA MET A 160 -9.85 -1.61 18.20
C MET A 160 -9.65 -1.04 19.60
N ASN A 161 -8.48 -0.44 19.86
CA ASN A 161 -8.18 0.16 21.16
C ASN A 161 -9.12 1.33 21.47
N GLY A 162 -9.48 2.15 20.50
CA GLY A 162 -10.45 3.21 20.63
C GLY A 162 -11.85 2.69 20.98
N ALA A 163 -12.29 1.62 20.32
CA ALA A 163 -13.56 0.98 20.58
C ALA A 163 -13.63 0.40 22.01
N ILE A 164 -12.56 -0.24 22.48
CA ILE A 164 -12.47 -0.77 23.85
C ILE A 164 -12.66 0.37 24.86
N LEU A 165 -11.98 1.51 24.67
CA LEU A 165 -12.13 2.66 25.59
C LEU A 165 -13.54 3.25 25.57
N ILE A 166 -14.17 3.35 24.40
CA ILE A 166 -15.56 3.81 24.27
C ILE A 166 -16.52 2.81 24.92
N ALA A 167 -16.33 1.51 24.67
CA ALA A 167 -17.18 0.45 25.23
C ALA A 167 -17.09 0.39 26.76
N LEU A 168 -15.89 0.59 27.33
CA LEU A 168 -15.71 0.73 28.79
C LEU A 168 -16.53 1.89 29.34
N GLY A 169 -16.48 3.07 28.68
CA GLY A 169 -17.29 4.22 29.07
C GLY A 169 -18.78 3.93 29.02
N LEU A 170 -19.25 3.29 27.93
CA LEU A 170 -20.67 2.93 27.77
C LEU A 170 -21.15 1.83 28.75
N SER A 171 -20.25 0.94 29.14
CA SER A 171 -20.55 -0.10 30.17
C SER A 171 -20.89 0.52 31.51
N TRP A 172 -20.30 1.66 31.88
CA TRP A 172 -20.70 2.41 33.09
C TRP A 172 -22.14 2.94 33.02
N TYR A 173 -22.69 3.15 31.84
CA TYR A 173 -24.09 3.53 31.62
C TYR A 173 -25.01 2.32 31.40
N GLY A 174 -24.54 1.08 31.64
CA GLY A 174 -25.33 -0.14 31.55
C GLY A 174 -25.39 -0.78 30.16
N TRP A 175 -24.63 -0.28 29.18
CA TRP A 175 -24.62 -0.82 27.79
C TRP A 175 -23.55 -1.90 27.62
N HIS A 176 -23.73 -3.05 28.24
CA HIS A 176 -22.75 -4.15 28.24
C HIS A 176 -22.52 -4.82 26.88
N ARG A 177 -23.36 -4.57 25.87
CA ARG A 177 -23.22 -5.12 24.51
C ARG A 177 -22.48 -4.18 23.56
N ALA A 178 -22.14 -2.97 23.99
CA ALA A 178 -21.49 -1.96 23.13
C ALA A 178 -20.16 -2.46 22.57
N ASP A 179 -19.32 -3.10 23.37
CA ASP A 179 -18.03 -3.66 22.98
C ASP A 179 -18.15 -4.62 21.78
N ALA A 180 -19.04 -5.61 21.89
CA ALA A 180 -19.26 -6.59 20.84
C ALA A 180 -19.83 -5.98 19.55
N LEU A 181 -20.68 -4.95 19.64
CA LEU A 181 -21.22 -4.24 18.48
C LEU A 181 -20.14 -3.39 17.78
N PHE A 182 -19.31 -2.67 18.54
CA PHE A 182 -18.20 -1.93 17.97
C PHE A 182 -17.19 -2.86 17.32
N ALA A 183 -16.78 -3.95 17.99
CA ALA A 183 -15.87 -4.94 17.46
C ALA A 183 -16.40 -5.60 16.17
N LEU A 184 -17.71 -5.88 16.11
CA LEU A 184 -18.36 -6.39 14.89
C LEU A 184 -18.27 -5.40 13.72
N GLY A 185 -18.65 -4.13 13.94
CA GLY A 185 -18.60 -3.08 12.91
C GLY A 185 -17.17 -2.82 12.42
N ILE A 186 -16.21 -2.77 13.34
CA ILE A 186 -14.78 -2.60 13.02
C ILE A 186 -14.27 -3.81 12.24
N GLY A 187 -14.59 -5.04 12.67
CA GLY A 187 -14.20 -6.26 11.97
C GLY A 187 -14.67 -6.29 10.51
N ILE A 188 -15.93 -5.88 10.24
CA ILE A 188 -16.45 -5.77 8.86
C ILE A 188 -15.68 -4.72 8.06
N TYR A 189 -15.42 -3.54 8.63
CA TYR A 189 -14.66 -2.48 7.96
C TYR A 189 -13.23 -2.90 7.63
N ILE A 190 -12.53 -3.54 8.58
CA ILE A 190 -11.16 -4.02 8.41
C ILE A 190 -11.12 -5.10 7.34
N LEU A 191 -12.04 -6.08 7.39
CA LEU A 191 -12.12 -7.14 6.40
C LEU A 191 -12.33 -6.59 4.99
N TYR A 192 -13.29 -5.67 4.81
CA TYR A 192 -13.51 -5.01 3.53
C TYR A 192 -12.25 -4.28 3.03
N SER A 193 -11.60 -3.52 3.90
CA SER A 193 -10.39 -2.76 3.57
C SER A 193 -9.23 -3.66 3.19
N ALA A 194 -9.04 -4.77 3.93
CA ALA A 194 -7.98 -5.75 3.66
C ALA A 194 -8.22 -6.51 2.35
N LEU A 195 -9.45 -6.95 2.07
CA LEU A 195 -9.79 -7.61 0.80
C LEU A 195 -9.60 -6.67 -0.39
N ARG A 196 -10.00 -5.40 -0.27
CA ARG A 196 -9.76 -4.38 -1.29
C ARG A 196 -8.27 -4.17 -1.55
N MET A 197 -7.46 -4.07 -0.48
CA MET A 197 -6.01 -3.93 -0.59
C MET A 197 -5.38 -5.16 -1.26
N GLY A 198 -5.81 -6.37 -0.89
CA GLY A 198 -5.36 -7.61 -1.54
C GLY A 198 -5.71 -7.65 -3.03
N TYR A 199 -6.92 -7.22 -3.40
CA TYR A 199 -7.31 -7.10 -4.79
C TYR A 199 -6.41 -6.11 -5.56
N GLU A 200 -6.15 -4.92 -5.00
CA GLU A 200 -5.25 -3.92 -5.62
C GLU A 200 -3.81 -4.46 -5.77
N ALA A 201 -3.31 -5.22 -4.78
CA ALA A 201 -2.01 -5.87 -4.84
C ALA A 201 -1.93 -6.93 -5.95
N VAL A 202 -2.97 -7.77 -6.09
CA VAL A 202 -3.08 -8.76 -7.18
C VAL A 202 -3.11 -8.06 -8.54
N GLN A 203 -3.91 -6.99 -8.69
CA GLN A 203 -3.96 -6.24 -9.94
C GLN A 203 -2.59 -5.64 -10.31
N SER A 204 -1.84 -5.14 -9.32
CA SER A 204 -0.47 -4.63 -9.54
C SER A 204 0.49 -5.75 -9.96
N LEU A 205 0.39 -6.95 -9.37
CA LEU A 205 1.19 -8.11 -9.77
C LEU A 205 0.86 -8.60 -11.18
N LEU A 206 -0.39 -8.45 -11.61
CA LEU A 206 -0.88 -8.78 -12.96
C LEU A 206 -0.65 -7.65 -13.99
N ASP A 207 0.22 -6.70 -13.70
CA ASP A 207 0.58 -5.61 -14.62
C ASP A 207 -0.63 -4.74 -15.05
N ARG A 208 -1.54 -4.44 -14.11
CA ARG A 208 -2.64 -3.52 -14.39
C ARG A 208 -2.12 -2.21 -14.97
N ALA A 209 -2.79 -1.73 -16.01
CA ALA A 209 -2.50 -0.45 -16.64
C ALA A 209 -2.57 0.73 -15.65
N LEU A 210 -1.86 1.80 -15.95
CA LEU A 210 -1.93 3.06 -15.21
C LEU A 210 -3.37 3.62 -15.22
N PRO A 211 -3.73 4.50 -14.26
CA PRO A 211 -5.03 5.16 -14.25
C PRO A 211 -5.35 5.84 -15.57
N ASP A 212 -6.62 5.84 -15.98
CA ASP A 212 -7.06 6.39 -17.28
C ASP A 212 -6.64 7.84 -17.48
N ALA A 213 -6.62 8.65 -16.40
CA ALA A 213 -6.15 10.04 -16.47
C ALA A 213 -4.66 10.14 -16.86
N GLU A 214 -3.79 9.27 -16.32
CA GLU A 214 -2.37 9.26 -16.68
C GLU A 214 -2.16 8.72 -18.11
N ARG A 215 -2.94 7.70 -18.51
CA ARG A 215 -2.90 7.15 -19.87
C ARG A 215 -3.35 8.18 -20.90
N GLN A 216 -4.44 8.90 -20.61
CA GLN A 216 -4.92 9.95 -21.51
C GLN A 216 -3.89 11.07 -21.65
N GLU A 217 -3.24 11.47 -20.58
CA GLU A 217 -2.19 12.48 -20.62
C GLU A 217 -0.98 12.05 -21.47
N ILE A 218 -0.59 10.77 -21.41
CA ILE A 218 0.44 10.21 -22.30
C ILE A 218 -0.01 10.29 -23.76
N ILE A 219 -1.25 9.90 -24.05
CA ILE A 219 -1.83 9.95 -25.40
C ILE A 219 -1.85 11.39 -25.92
N ASP A 220 -2.26 12.36 -25.11
CA ASP A 220 -2.34 13.78 -25.47
C ASP A 220 -0.94 14.35 -25.80
N ILE A 221 0.08 13.98 -25.01
CA ILE A 221 1.46 14.38 -25.28
C ILE A 221 1.92 13.81 -26.63
N VAL A 222 1.68 12.51 -26.87
CA VAL A 222 2.14 11.80 -28.06
C VAL A 222 1.44 12.29 -29.31
N THR A 223 0.09 12.41 -29.30
CA THR A 223 -0.68 12.78 -30.48
C THR A 223 -0.53 14.24 -30.88
N SER A 224 -0.12 15.10 -29.94
CA SER A 224 0.16 16.52 -30.23
C SER A 224 1.61 16.76 -30.69
N TRP A 225 2.47 15.71 -30.74
CA TRP A 225 3.89 15.90 -31.00
C TRP A 225 4.18 16.11 -32.49
N PRO A 226 5.00 17.12 -32.88
CA PRO A 226 5.37 17.35 -34.27
C PRO A 226 6.11 16.15 -34.89
N GLY A 227 5.69 15.73 -36.08
CA GLY A 227 6.29 14.57 -36.78
C GLY A 227 5.66 13.23 -36.42
N VAL A 228 4.71 13.19 -35.53
CA VAL A 228 3.89 12.01 -35.22
C VAL A 228 2.58 12.11 -36.01
N SER A 229 2.30 11.10 -36.84
CA SER A 229 1.07 11.00 -37.64
C SER A 229 -0.05 10.30 -36.89
N GLY A 230 0.28 9.48 -35.91
CA GLY A 230 -0.63 8.72 -35.07
C GLY A 230 0.15 7.92 -34.03
N ALA A 231 -0.59 7.24 -33.18
CA ALA A 231 -0.01 6.32 -32.20
C ALA A 231 -0.99 5.19 -31.88
N HIS A 232 -0.49 4.03 -31.47
CA HIS A 232 -1.29 2.87 -31.12
C HIS A 232 -0.54 1.99 -30.12
N ASP A 233 -1.20 0.91 -29.65
CA ASP A 233 -0.66 -0.11 -28.75
C ASP A 233 0.01 0.47 -27.48
N LEU A 234 -0.63 1.46 -26.83
CA LEU A 234 -0.15 1.98 -25.56
C LEU A 234 -0.31 0.91 -24.47
N ARG A 235 0.81 0.42 -23.97
CA ARG A 235 0.88 -0.49 -22.82
C ARG A 235 1.56 0.21 -21.66
N THR A 236 0.94 0.13 -20.51
CA THR A 236 1.47 0.74 -19.29
C THR A 236 1.36 -0.21 -18.12
N ARG A 237 2.31 -0.13 -17.20
CA ARG A 237 2.26 -0.83 -15.90
C ARG A 237 3.09 -0.09 -14.88
N GLN A 238 2.92 -0.44 -13.60
CA GLN A 238 3.72 0.14 -12.52
C GLN A 238 4.37 -0.97 -11.68
N SER A 239 5.63 -0.77 -11.30
CA SER A 239 6.36 -1.61 -10.37
C SER A 239 7.06 -0.75 -9.32
N GLY A 240 6.52 -0.73 -8.10
CA GLY A 240 6.96 0.21 -7.07
C GLY A 240 6.87 1.66 -7.55
N PRO A 241 7.97 2.44 -7.50
CA PRO A 241 7.97 3.84 -7.95
C PRO A 241 8.06 4.01 -9.47
N THR A 242 8.39 2.95 -10.23
CA THR A 242 8.70 3.02 -11.67
C THR A 242 7.45 2.74 -12.49
N ARG A 243 7.13 3.65 -13.41
CA ARG A 243 6.14 3.45 -14.48
C ARG A 243 6.84 2.92 -15.70
N PHE A 244 6.30 1.87 -16.29
CA PHE A 244 6.74 1.34 -17.58
C PHE A 244 5.71 1.75 -18.63
N ILE A 245 6.18 2.42 -19.67
CA ILE A 245 5.34 2.99 -20.74
C ILE A 245 5.90 2.48 -22.06
N GLN A 246 5.08 1.77 -22.82
CA GLN A 246 5.41 1.30 -24.16
C GLN A 246 4.36 1.80 -25.13
N ILE A 247 4.78 2.38 -26.24
CA ILE A 247 3.89 2.96 -27.25
C ILE A 247 4.48 2.85 -28.63
N HIS A 248 3.62 2.66 -29.62
CA HIS A 248 3.97 2.69 -31.03
C HIS A 248 3.61 4.05 -31.63
N LEU A 249 4.56 4.65 -32.37
CA LEU A 249 4.37 5.90 -33.10
C LEU A 249 4.24 5.63 -34.59
N GLU A 250 3.22 6.20 -35.21
CA GLU A 250 3.05 6.20 -36.66
C GLU A 250 3.77 7.42 -37.24
N MET A 251 4.70 7.18 -38.16
CA MET A 251 5.52 8.20 -38.79
C MET A 251 5.46 8.09 -40.31
N GLU A 252 5.86 9.15 -41.03
CA GLU A 252 5.94 9.15 -42.50
C GLU A 252 6.84 8.03 -43.00
N ASP A 253 6.40 7.29 -44.03
CA ASP A 253 7.10 6.10 -44.57
C ASP A 253 8.53 6.35 -45.04
N ASN A 254 8.80 7.54 -45.59
CA ASN A 254 10.09 7.88 -46.13
C ASN A 254 10.99 8.65 -45.14
N LEU A 255 10.62 8.72 -43.88
CA LEU A 255 11.40 9.40 -42.87
C LEU A 255 12.70 8.62 -42.61
N PRO A 256 13.91 9.25 -42.77
CA PRO A 256 15.15 8.57 -42.42
C PRO A 256 15.18 8.13 -40.97
N LEU A 257 15.70 6.92 -40.69
CA LEU A 257 15.76 6.35 -39.34
C LEU A 257 16.34 7.33 -38.30
N VAL A 258 17.36 8.10 -38.67
CA VAL A 258 17.97 9.11 -37.77
C VAL A 258 16.98 10.20 -37.39
N GLN A 259 16.10 10.63 -38.32
CA GLN A 259 15.07 11.62 -38.02
C GLN A 259 13.92 11.02 -37.19
N ALA A 260 13.48 9.80 -37.50
CA ALA A 260 12.50 9.09 -36.73
C ALA A 260 12.95 8.88 -35.27
N HIS A 261 14.20 8.45 -35.08
CA HIS A 261 14.81 8.31 -33.77
C HIS A 261 14.87 9.63 -32.99
N PHE A 262 15.26 10.73 -33.67
CA PHE A 262 15.32 12.05 -33.02
C PHE A 262 13.96 12.52 -32.53
N VAL A 263 12.87 12.29 -33.28
CA VAL A 263 11.51 12.60 -32.84
C VAL A 263 11.12 11.74 -31.64
N ALA A 264 11.41 10.44 -31.69
CA ALA A 264 11.12 9.51 -30.60
C ALA A 264 11.90 9.88 -29.31
N ASP A 265 13.19 10.22 -29.41
CA ASP A 265 14.00 10.65 -28.27
C ASP A 265 13.46 11.93 -27.62
N GLN A 266 13.09 12.93 -28.42
CA GLN A 266 12.46 14.15 -27.89
C GLN A 266 11.14 13.87 -27.17
N LEU A 267 10.31 13.00 -27.73
CA LEU A 267 9.05 12.61 -27.14
C LEU A 267 9.26 11.82 -25.85
N GLU A 268 10.23 10.89 -25.82
CA GLU A 268 10.63 10.20 -24.61
C GLU A 268 11.00 11.18 -23.50
N GLN A 269 11.85 12.18 -23.82
CA GLN A 269 12.23 13.22 -22.85
C GLN A 269 11.03 14.02 -22.35
N ALA A 270 10.04 14.33 -23.19
CA ALA A 270 8.83 15.02 -22.78
C ALA A 270 8.00 14.17 -21.82
N ILE A 271 7.84 12.87 -22.10
CA ILE A 271 7.16 11.92 -21.21
C ILE A 271 7.92 11.81 -19.88
N LEU A 272 9.25 11.72 -19.90
CA LEU A 272 10.09 11.65 -18.70
C LEU A 272 10.03 12.92 -17.85
N GLN A 273 9.89 14.11 -18.46
CA GLN A 273 9.67 15.37 -17.74
C GLN A 273 8.35 15.38 -17.01
N ARG A 274 7.30 14.83 -17.63
CA ARG A 274 5.96 14.77 -17.02
C ARG A 274 5.82 13.65 -16.00
N PHE A 275 6.45 12.50 -16.25
CA PHE A 275 6.45 11.31 -15.40
C PHE A 275 7.89 10.94 -14.98
N PRO A 276 8.52 11.68 -14.06
CA PRO A 276 9.91 11.45 -13.69
C PRO A 276 10.17 10.05 -13.13
N GLY A 277 11.21 9.39 -13.62
CA GLY A 277 11.60 8.04 -13.19
C GLY A 277 10.82 6.92 -13.85
N SER A 278 10.09 7.22 -14.93
CA SER A 278 9.50 6.20 -15.80
C SER A 278 10.57 5.52 -16.67
N ASP A 279 10.25 4.34 -17.14
CA ASP A 279 10.96 3.59 -18.19
C ASP A 279 10.06 3.64 -19.43
N VAL A 280 10.53 4.27 -20.50
CA VAL A 280 9.76 4.55 -21.71
C VAL A 280 10.38 3.86 -22.90
N ILE A 281 9.60 3.06 -23.60
CA ILE A 281 9.99 2.42 -24.87
C ILE A 281 9.05 2.91 -25.97
N ILE A 282 9.63 3.46 -27.02
CA ILE A 282 8.90 3.96 -28.18
C ILE A 282 9.29 3.13 -29.40
N HIS A 283 8.30 2.44 -29.97
CA HIS A 283 8.44 1.76 -31.25
C HIS A 283 7.99 2.68 -32.38
N GLN A 284 8.77 2.76 -33.46
CA GLN A 284 8.46 3.62 -34.62
C GLN A 284 7.98 2.75 -35.78
N ASP A 285 6.75 3.01 -36.25
CA ASP A 285 6.12 2.31 -37.37
C ASP A 285 5.89 3.27 -38.54
N PRO A 286 6.23 2.87 -39.77
CA PRO A 286 5.80 3.58 -40.99
C PRO A 286 4.27 3.53 -41.11
N CYS A 287 3.62 4.63 -41.47
CA CYS A 287 2.16 4.70 -41.59
C CYS A 287 1.54 3.63 -42.52
N SER A 288 2.29 3.22 -43.58
CA SER A 288 1.81 2.24 -44.53
C SER A 288 1.70 0.82 -44.00
N VAL A 289 2.46 0.46 -42.96
CA VAL A 289 2.46 -0.90 -42.39
C VAL A 289 1.47 -1.07 -41.24
N VAL A 290 0.93 0.03 -40.71
CA VAL A 290 -0.04 -0.02 -39.62
C VAL A 290 -1.41 -0.41 -40.16
N PRO A 291 -2.02 -1.51 -39.70
CA PRO A 291 -3.39 -1.89 -40.13
C PRO A 291 -4.38 -0.78 -39.80
N ARG A 292 -5.30 -0.48 -40.76
CA ARG A 292 -6.34 0.56 -40.59
C ARG A 292 -7.27 0.28 -39.40
N GLU A 293 -7.44 -0.96 -39.00
CA GLU A 293 -8.23 -1.40 -37.85
C GLU A 293 -7.54 -1.17 -36.51
N GLY A 294 -6.19 -1.01 -36.48
CA GLY A 294 -5.39 -0.77 -35.27
C GLY A 294 -5.24 0.71 -34.89
N ARG A 295 -5.73 1.65 -35.70
CA ARG A 295 -5.53 3.10 -35.52
C ARG A 295 -6.39 3.77 -34.46
N LYS A 296 -7.12 3.02 -33.64
CA LYS A 296 -7.90 3.58 -32.54
C LYS A 296 -7.23 3.25 -31.23
N PHE A 297 -6.87 4.28 -30.45
CA PHE A 297 -6.71 4.15 -29.01
C PHE A 297 -8.06 3.72 -28.44
N GLU A 298 -8.38 2.43 -28.49
CA GLU A 298 -9.46 1.91 -27.68
C GLU A 298 -8.90 1.80 -26.26
N LEU A 299 -9.33 2.75 -25.41
CA LEU A 299 -9.27 2.60 -23.97
C LEU A 299 -10.17 1.42 -23.62
N VAL A 300 -9.62 0.19 -23.56
CA VAL A 300 -10.29 -1.01 -23.07
C VAL A 300 -10.31 -0.98 -21.54
#